data_a6957bb9f37777d0d4c612fae82fbbbb
#
_entry.id   a6957bb9f37777d0d4c612fae82fbbbb
#
_cell.length_a   1.000
_cell.length_b   1.000
_cell.length_c   1.000
_cell.angle_alpha   90.00
_cell.angle_beta   90.00
_cell.angle_gamma   90.00
#
_symmetry.space_group_name_H-M   'P 1'
#
loop_
_entity.id
_entity.type
_entity.pdbx_description
1 polymer ?
#
loop_
_entity_poly.entity_id
_entity_poly.type
_entity_poly.pdbx_seq_one_letter_code
_entity_poly.pdbx_strand_id
1 'polypeptide(L)'
;MLNPVRMTIALFCCGVLAACASPQERASEKDDMLAAAGFTILPANTPERRLELQTLPPNRVVQKTQGSRVVFLYADPYACGCLYIGDQTAWDTYRRQQFQADLAREQQMTAQMNEQAAWDWGPWGPGWWRY
;
A
#
# COMPACT_ATOMS: atom_id res chain seq x y z
N MET A 1 15.51 7.06 54.76
CA MET A 1 15.41 5.67 54.29
C MET A 1 14.41 5.62 53.16
N LEU A 2 14.86 5.76 51.92
CA LEU A 2 13.99 5.69 50.71
C LEU A 2 13.99 4.27 50.23
N ASN A 3 12.77 3.70 50.09
CA ASN A 3 12.55 2.35 49.60
C ASN A 3 12.91 2.21 48.14
N PRO A 4 13.80 1.30 47.75
CA PRO A 4 14.21 1.10 46.36
C PRO A 4 13.19 0.32 45.49
N VAL A 5 12.00 0.03 46.00
CA VAL A 5 11.01 -0.81 45.33
C VAL A 5 10.09 -0.04 44.35
N ARG A 6 10.17 1.31 44.31
CA ARG A 6 9.29 2.14 43.48
C ARG A 6 9.88 2.58 42.13
N MET A 7 11.09 2.15 41.79
CA MET A 7 11.81 2.64 40.62
C MET A 7 11.88 1.67 39.43
N THR A 8 11.19 0.54 39.47
CA THR A 8 11.31 -0.51 38.45
C THR A 8 10.08 -0.74 37.60
N ILE A 9 9.04 0.12 37.65
CA ILE A 9 7.79 -0.07 36.86
C ILE A 9 7.68 0.93 35.70
N ALA A 10 8.64 1.82 35.49
CA ALA A 10 8.53 2.90 34.49
C ALA A 10 9.20 2.59 33.13
N LEU A 11 9.67 1.37 32.86
CA LEU A 11 10.48 1.11 31.67
C LEU A 11 9.93 0.00 30.76
N PHE A 12 8.62 -0.29 30.78
CA PHE A 12 8.07 -1.35 29.91
C PHE A 12 6.81 -0.90 29.16
N CYS A 13 6.85 0.30 28.57
CA CYS A 13 5.83 0.77 27.64
C CYS A 13 6.45 1.25 26.32
N CYS A 14 7.44 0.55 25.76
CA CYS A 14 7.75 0.65 24.35
C CYS A 14 6.77 -0.23 23.59
N GLY A 15 5.56 0.32 23.42
CA GLY A 15 4.49 -0.30 22.68
C GLY A 15 4.93 -0.60 21.24
N VAL A 16 4.63 -1.79 20.82
CA VAL A 16 4.68 -2.27 19.44
C VAL A 16 3.86 -1.31 18.58
N LEU A 17 4.49 -0.33 17.96
CA LEU A 17 3.92 0.45 16.87
C LEU A 17 3.83 -0.52 15.67
N ALA A 18 2.77 -1.28 15.62
CA ALA A 18 2.37 -1.94 14.39
C ALA A 18 2.17 -0.84 13.34
N ALA A 19 3.16 -0.67 12.47
CA ALA A 19 3.10 0.24 11.34
C ALA A 19 2.08 -0.30 10.33
N CYS A 20 0.80 -0.15 10.64
CA CYS A 20 -0.26 -0.29 9.65
C CYS A 20 -0.17 0.95 8.76
N ALA A 21 0.22 0.78 7.50
CA ALA A 21 0.18 1.84 6.51
C ALA A 21 -1.20 2.51 6.55
N SER A 22 -1.22 3.82 6.73
CA SER A 22 -2.46 4.59 6.80
C SER A 22 -3.21 4.52 5.46
N PRO A 23 -4.53 4.72 5.43
CA PRO A 23 -5.27 4.81 4.17
C PRO A 23 -4.70 5.88 3.23
N GLN A 24 -4.15 6.96 3.78
CA GLN A 24 -3.49 8.04 3.02
C GLN A 24 -2.18 7.60 2.39
N GLU A 25 -1.35 6.83 3.10
CA GLU A 25 -0.10 6.29 2.52
C GLU A 25 -0.37 5.34 1.37
N ARG A 26 -1.37 4.47 1.50
CA ARG A 26 -1.78 3.57 0.41
C ARG A 26 -2.35 4.33 -0.79
N ALA A 27 -3.08 5.42 -0.55
CA ALA A 27 -3.61 6.28 -1.61
C ALA A 27 -2.44 6.98 -2.33
N SER A 28 -1.50 7.55 -1.59
CA SER A 28 -0.33 8.23 -2.16
C SER A 28 0.54 7.30 -3.02
N GLU A 29 0.81 6.06 -2.56
CA GLU A 29 1.55 5.08 -3.35
C GLU A 29 0.84 4.75 -4.67
N LYS A 30 -0.49 4.63 -4.63
CA LYS A 30 -1.30 4.37 -5.81
C LYS A 30 -1.34 5.56 -6.76
N ASP A 31 -1.40 6.77 -6.22
CA ASP A 31 -1.35 8.01 -6.98
C ASP A 31 -0.05 8.14 -7.76
N ASP A 32 1.09 7.83 -7.14
CA ASP A 32 2.39 7.83 -7.80
C ASP A 32 2.45 6.81 -8.95
N MET A 33 1.87 5.64 -8.76
CA MET A 33 1.80 4.62 -9.82
C MET A 33 0.91 5.06 -10.99
N LEU A 34 -0.22 5.71 -10.72
CA LEU A 34 -1.12 6.22 -11.75
C LEU A 34 -0.46 7.36 -12.54
N ALA A 35 0.20 8.29 -11.85
CA ALA A 35 0.94 9.38 -12.47
C ALA A 35 2.08 8.84 -13.37
N ALA A 36 2.85 7.88 -12.88
CA ALA A 36 3.92 7.21 -13.62
C ALA A 36 3.39 6.43 -14.84
N ALA A 37 2.16 5.93 -14.77
CA ALA A 37 1.51 5.24 -15.89
C ALA A 37 0.97 6.18 -16.97
N GLY A 38 0.96 7.50 -16.73
CA GLY A 38 0.50 8.50 -17.67
C GLY A 38 -0.93 8.99 -17.47
N PHE A 39 -1.52 8.76 -16.28
CA PHE A 39 -2.78 9.40 -15.94
C PHE A 39 -2.62 10.90 -15.74
N THR A 40 -3.56 11.67 -16.24
CA THR A 40 -3.64 13.11 -16.04
C THR A 40 -4.35 13.41 -14.72
N ILE A 41 -3.78 14.33 -13.93
CA ILE A 41 -4.32 14.73 -12.63
C ILE A 41 -5.17 15.98 -12.80
N LEU A 42 -6.42 15.93 -12.34
CA LEU A 42 -7.35 17.04 -12.30
C LEU A 42 -7.71 17.36 -10.85
N PRO A 43 -7.21 18.45 -10.26
CA PRO A 43 -7.54 18.83 -8.90
C PRO A 43 -9.02 19.26 -8.77
N ALA A 44 -9.69 18.82 -7.70
CA ALA A 44 -11.05 19.23 -7.37
C ALA A 44 -11.06 20.58 -6.63
N ASN A 45 -10.57 21.62 -7.30
CA ASN A 45 -10.37 22.95 -6.73
C ASN A 45 -11.61 23.85 -6.77
N THR A 46 -12.74 23.39 -7.34
CA THR A 46 -14.02 24.09 -7.32
C THR A 46 -15.06 23.31 -6.53
N PRO A 47 -16.13 23.96 -6.00
CA PRO A 47 -17.19 23.26 -5.30
C PRO A 47 -17.85 22.15 -6.14
N GLU A 48 -18.09 22.44 -7.42
CA GLU A 48 -18.72 21.53 -8.37
C GLU A 48 -17.87 20.27 -8.57
N ARG A 49 -16.56 20.44 -8.79
CA ARG A 49 -15.64 19.34 -8.94
C ARG A 49 -15.53 18.47 -7.68
N ARG A 50 -15.59 19.09 -6.51
CA ARG A 50 -15.60 18.35 -5.24
C ARG A 50 -16.87 17.50 -5.08
N LEU A 51 -18.03 18.05 -5.43
CA LEU A 51 -19.28 17.30 -5.41
C LEU A 51 -19.23 16.12 -6.40
N GLU A 52 -18.74 16.37 -7.60
CA GLU A 52 -18.61 15.32 -8.63
C GLU A 52 -17.63 14.23 -8.22
N LEU A 53 -16.49 14.60 -7.63
CA LEU A 53 -15.51 13.64 -7.09
C LEU A 53 -16.15 12.69 -6.05
N GLN A 54 -17.06 13.18 -5.23
CA GLN A 54 -17.79 12.39 -4.22
C GLN A 54 -18.79 11.40 -4.81
N THR A 55 -19.20 11.57 -6.07
CA THR A 55 -20.12 10.64 -6.75
C THR A 55 -19.40 9.39 -7.23
N LEU A 56 -18.07 9.43 -7.33
CA LEU A 56 -17.24 8.31 -7.76
C LEU A 56 -16.84 7.44 -6.54
N PRO A 57 -16.75 6.11 -6.71
CA PRO A 57 -16.23 5.27 -5.65
C PRO A 57 -14.78 5.63 -5.34
N PRO A 58 -14.43 5.97 -4.09
CA PRO A 58 -13.10 6.39 -3.73
C PRO A 58 -12.09 5.25 -3.87
N ASN A 59 -10.87 5.60 -4.29
CA ASN A 59 -9.73 4.69 -4.37
C ASN A 59 -9.94 3.47 -5.28
N ARG A 60 -10.85 3.60 -6.25
CA ARG A 60 -11.13 2.57 -7.26
C ARG A 60 -11.04 3.16 -8.65
N VAL A 61 -10.46 2.38 -9.56
CA VAL A 61 -10.51 2.74 -10.97
C VAL A 61 -11.87 2.31 -11.53
N VAL A 62 -12.56 3.24 -12.15
CA VAL A 62 -13.82 3.00 -12.87
C VAL A 62 -13.64 3.32 -14.35
N GLN A 63 -14.20 2.46 -15.19
CA GLN A 63 -14.23 2.69 -16.62
C GLN A 63 -15.46 3.50 -16.99
N LYS A 64 -15.28 4.53 -17.79
CA LYS A 64 -16.36 5.34 -18.36
C LYS A 64 -16.16 5.45 -19.87
N THR A 65 -17.26 5.72 -20.56
CA THR A 65 -17.24 6.01 -22.00
C THR A 65 -17.53 7.48 -22.21
N GLN A 66 -16.66 8.17 -22.92
CA GLN A 66 -16.83 9.56 -23.32
C GLN A 66 -16.87 9.63 -24.85
N GLY A 67 -18.08 9.72 -25.40
CA GLY A 67 -18.27 9.59 -26.84
C GLY A 67 -17.87 8.19 -27.33
N SER A 68 -16.92 8.10 -28.24
CA SER A 68 -16.35 6.82 -28.74
C SER A 68 -15.11 6.36 -27.97
N ARG A 69 -14.66 7.10 -26.94
CA ARG A 69 -13.43 6.81 -26.18
C ARG A 69 -13.75 6.17 -24.85
N VAL A 70 -12.97 5.18 -24.51
CA VAL A 70 -12.95 4.61 -23.16
C VAL A 70 -11.94 5.37 -22.34
N VAL A 71 -12.34 5.83 -21.14
CA VAL A 71 -11.49 6.50 -20.17
C VAL A 71 -11.56 5.79 -18.83
N PHE A 72 -10.46 5.83 -18.10
CA PHE A 72 -10.33 5.25 -16.77
C PHE A 72 -10.19 6.36 -15.76
N LEU A 73 -11.06 6.38 -14.77
CA LEU A 73 -11.14 7.40 -13.74
C LEU A 73 -10.77 6.79 -12.39
N TYR A 74 -9.96 7.52 -11.63
CA TYR A 74 -9.67 7.16 -10.25
C TYR A 74 -9.82 8.42 -9.39
N ALA A 75 -10.73 8.33 -8.42
CA ALA A 75 -10.99 9.42 -7.47
C ALA A 75 -10.19 9.19 -6.19
N ASP A 76 -9.33 10.14 -5.84
CA ASP A 76 -8.68 10.19 -4.54
C ASP A 76 -9.16 11.39 -3.71
N PRO A 77 -10.12 11.20 -2.83
CA PRO A 77 -10.56 12.25 -1.91
C PRO A 77 -9.67 12.40 -0.67
N TYR A 78 -8.73 11.49 -0.42
CA TYR A 78 -8.01 11.40 0.86
C TYR A 78 -6.61 12.01 0.83
N ALA A 79 -5.82 11.76 -0.20
CA ALA A 79 -4.47 12.28 -0.31
C ALA A 79 -4.42 13.59 -1.09
N CYS A 80 -4.87 13.60 -2.37
CA CYS A 80 -4.76 14.80 -3.19
C CYS A 80 -6.06 15.59 -3.34
N GLY A 81 -7.23 15.01 -3.07
CA GLY A 81 -8.53 15.64 -3.41
C GLY A 81 -8.65 15.86 -4.91
N CYS A 82 -8.31 14.87 -5.72
CA CYS A 82 -8.18 14.98 -7.16
C CYS A 82 -8.76 13.78 -7.91
N LEU A 83 -8.94 13.96 -9.21
CA LEU A 83 -9.36 12.92 -10.15
C LEU A 83 -8.20 12.62 -11.09
N TYR A 84 -7.85 11.36 -11.22
CA TYR A 84 -6.95 10.85 -12.25
C TYR A 84 -7.73 10.35 -13.43
N ILE A 85 -7.34 10.76 -14.64
CA ILE A 85 -7.96 10.34 -15.90
C ILE A 85 -6.89 9.72 -16.78
N GLY A 86 -7.11 8.47 -17.18
CA GLY A 86 -6.24 7.75 -18.09
C GLY A 86 -7.00 7.23 -19.31
N ASP A 87 -6.29 7.14 -20.42
CA ASP A 87 -6.74 6.40 -21.59
C ASP A 87 -6.40 4.89 -21.48
N GLN A 88 -6.68 4.13 -22.52
CA GLN A 88 -6.36 2.70 -22.56
C GLN A 88 -4.86 2.43 -22.39
N THR A 89 -4.00 3.26 -22.96
CA THR A 89 -2.54 3.10 -22.91
C THR A 89 -2.03 3.30 -21.49
N ALA A 90 -2.49 4.34 -20.80
CA ALA A 90 -2.18 4.60 -19.40
C ALA A 90 -2.69 3.47 -18.50
N TRP A 91 -3.88 2.97 -18.75
CA TRP A 91 -4.45 1.83 -18.00
C TRP A 91 -3.62 0.56 -18.17
N ASP A 92 -3.23 0.22 -19.39
CA ASP A 92 -2.41 -0.96 -19.66
C ASP A 92 -1.02 -0.85 -19.02
N THR A 93 -0.46 0.35 -19.01
CA THR A 93 0.82 0.63 -18.34
C THR A 93 0.70 0.46 -16.84
N TYR A 94 -0.34 1.02 -16.20
CA TYR A 94 -0.63 0.87 -14.80
C TYR A 94 -0.78 -0.62 -14.39
N ARG A 95 -1.54 -1.38 -15.16
CA ARG A 95 -1.73 -2.82 -14.91
C ARG A 95 -0.42 -3.60 -14.98
N ARG A 96 0.45 -3.28 -15.93
CA ARG A 96 1.79 -3.93 -16.03
C ARG A 96 2.65 -3.60 -14.81
N GLN A 97 2.64 -2.35 -14.36
CA GLN A 97 3.37 -1.94 -13.15
C GLN A 97 2.86 -2.67 -11.90
N GLN A 98 1.56 -2.77 -11.73
CA GLN A 98 0.97 -3.53 -10.63
C GLN A 98 1.40 -5.00 -10.65
N PHE A 99 1.31 -5.64 -11.79
CA PHE A 99 1.73 -7.04 -11.94
C PHE A 99 3.20 -7.24 -11.56
N GLN A 100 4.08 -6.33 -11.99
CA GLN A 100 5.50 -6.40 -11.65
C GLN A 100 5.76 -6.18 -10.15
N ALA A 101 5.02 -5.26 -9.52
CA ALA A 101 5.11 -5.01 -8.08
C ALA A 101 4.63 -6.22 -7.27
N ASP A 102 3.55 -6.87 -7.69
CA ASP A 102 3.03 -8.06 -7.04
C ASP A 102 4.00 -9.24 -7.17
N LEU A 103 4.59 -9.42 -8.34
CA LEU A 103 5.61 -10.45 -8.57
C LEU A 103 6.85 -10.23 -7.69
N ALA A 104 7.31 -8.98 -7.56
CA ALA A 104 8.44 -8.65 -6.69
C ALA A 104 8.14 -8.94 -5.21
N ARG A 105 6.93 -8.63 -4.74
CA ARG A 105 6.48 -8.97 -3.37
C ARG A 105 6.43 -10.48 -3.13
N GLU A 106 5.95 -11.23 -4.09
CA GLU A 106 5.90 -12.69 -4.01
C GLU A 106 7.31 -13.31 -3.94
N GLN A 107 8.25 -12.79 -4.73
CA GLN A 107 9.65 -13.19 -4.68
C GLN A 107 10.29 -12.88 -3.32
N GLN A 108 10.03 -11.70 -2.75
CA GLN A 108 10.52 -11.32 -1.41
C GLN A 108 9.96 -12.25 -0.33
N MET A 109 8.67 -12.56 -0.38
CA MET A 109 8.04 -13.50 0.55
C MET A 109 8.67 -14.89 0.47
N THR A 110 8.91 -15.36 -0.75
CA THR A 110 9.56 -16.66 -0.99
C THR A 110 10.98 -16.68 -0.44
N ALA A 111 11.76 -15.61 -0.65
CA ALA A 111 13.10 -15.49 -0.11
C ALA A 111 13.11 -15.53 1.43
N GLN A 112 12.18 -14.80 2.09
CA GLN A 112 12.04 -14.83 3.55
C GLN A 112 11.65 -16.20 4.08
N MET A 113 10.74 -16.91 3.40
CA MET A 113 10.39 -18.28 3.76
C MET A 113 11.59 -19.23 3.64
N ASN A 114 12.39 -19.08 2.60
CA ASN A 114 13.58 -19.89 2.40
C ASN A 114 14.66 -19.61 3.46
N GLU A 115 14.83 -18.35 3.87
CA GLU A 115 15.72 -18.00 4.99
C GLU A 115 15.26 -18.64 6.30
N GLN A 116 13.97 -18.64 6.59
CA GLN A 116 13.41 -19.28 7.77
C GLN A 116 13.53 -20.82 7.70
N ALA A 117 13.37 -21.40 6.51
CA ALA A 117 13.54 -22.84 6.29
C ALA A 117 15.01 -23.29 6.36
N ALA A 118 15.94 -22.37 6.05
CA ALA A 118 17.37 -22.59 6.13
C ALA A 118 17.94 -22.45 7.55
N TRP A 119 17.10 -22.48 8.59
CA TRP A 119 17.55 -22.49 9.98
C TRP A 119 18.60 -23.56 10.18
N ASP A 120 19.79 -23.14 10.57
CA ASP A 120 20.85 -24.06 10.98
C ASP A 120 20.51 -24.64 12.36
N TRP A 121 20.12 -25.90 12.37
CA TRP A 121 19.87 -26.64 13.59
C TRP A 121 21.14 -26.85 14.45
N GLY A 122 22.34 -26.50 13.93
CA GLY A 122 23.63 -26.43 14.60
C GLY A 122 23.77 -27.34 15.81
N PRO A 123 23.84 -26.77 17.04
CA PRO A 123 23.98 -27.58 18.28
C PRO A 123 22.81 -28.49 18.56
N TRP A 124 21.64 -28.20 18.02
CA TRP A 124 20.41 -28.98 18.19
C TRP A 124 20.33 -30.16 17.22
N GLY A 125 21.12 -30.19 16.16
CA GLY A 125 21.33 -31.25 15.19
C GLY A 125 20.20 -32.29 14.97
N PRO A 126 20.35 -33.23 14.03
CA PRO A 126 19.25 -34.16 13.69
C PRO A 126 19.00 -35.24 14.75
N GLY A 127 19.42 -35.07 16.00
CA GLY A 127 19.31 -36.05 17.07
C GLY A 127 18.30 -35.76 18.18
N TRP A 128 17.71 -34.55 18.23
CA TRP A 128 16.81 -34.15 19.35
C TRP A 128 15.50 -34.93 19.43
N TRP A 129 15.09 -35.59 18.35
CA TRP A 129 13.85 -36.41 18.26
C TRP A 129 14.07 -37.89 18.55
N ARG A 130 15.24 -38.26 19.05
CA ARG A 130 15.56 -39.62 19.48
C ARG A 130 15.49 -39.88 21.00
N TYR A 131 15.07 -38.86 21.77
CA TYR A 131 14.93 -38.96 23.22
C TYR A 131 13.47 -39.01 23.61
#